data_0ad25501ba0329d7319dafaec264c406
#
_entry.id   0ad25501ba0329d7319dafaec264c406
#
_cell.length_a   1.000
_cell.length_b   1.000
_cell.length_c   1.000
_cell.angle_alpha   90.00
_cell.angle_beta   90.00
_cell.angle_gamma   90.00
#
_symmetry.space_group_name_H-M   'P 1'
#
loop_
_entity.id
_entity.type
_entity.pdbx_description
1 polymer ?
#
loop_
_entity_poly.entity_id
_entity_poly.type
_entity_poly.pdbx_seq_one_letter_code
_entity_poly.pdbx_strand_id
1 'polypeptide(L)'
;MPEDSDIIKRVLNGDVDLFRILVERYQRPVLSMIRRLIWDSHRCEEIGQDVFVAAFQKLSTFDPARSKFSTWLFTIARNLSINALKKKTPIPVEHLPEMLDSRNPSDELSDKELFAQMDQTLKALPGKLQRAFILAEFEEMPYEEIARIEGTRLGTVKSRINRARLRLHAAMKDIEGGKS
;
A
#
# COMPACT_ATOMS: atom_id res chain seq x y z
N MET A 1 -19.93 -7.62 -12.42
CA MET A 1 -18.58 -7.57 -13.00
C MET A 1 -18.04 -8.99 -13.01
N PRO A 2 -17.31 -9.42 -14.04
CA PRO A 2 -16.74 -10.77 -14.07
C PRO A 2 -15.78 -10.96 -12.90
N GLU A 3 -15.68 -12.20 -12.38
CA GLU A 3 -14.75 -12.56 -11.32
C GLU A 3 -13.30 -12.56 -11.82
N ASP A 4 -12.36 -12.27 -10.95
CA ASP A 4 -10.93 -12.27 -11.30
C ASP A 4 -10.49 -13.62 -11.87
N SER A 5 -11.01 -14.72 -11.31
CA SER A 5 -10.70 -16.08 -11.75
C SER A 5 -11.10 -16.34 -13.20
N ASP A 6 -12.23 -15.78 -13.64
CA ASP A 6 -12.72 -15.95 -15.01
C ASP A 6 -11.89 -15.12 -16.00
N ILE A 7 -11.56 -13.87 -15.61
CA ILE A 7 -10.67 -13.02 -16.40
C ILE A 7 -9.32 -13.69 -16.57
N ILE A 8 -8.72 -14.19 -15.48
CA ILE A 8 -7.41 -14.84 -15.48
C ILE A 8 -7.42 -16.07 -16.41
N LYS A 9 -8.43 -16.94 -16.29
CA LYS A 9 -8.56 -18.11 -17.19
C LYS A 9 -8.57 -17.71 -18.66
N ARG A 10 -9.32 -16.67 -19.03
CA ARG A 10 -9.40 -16.19 -20.40
C ARG A 10 -8.09 -15.57 -20.87
N VAL A 11 -7.42 -14.78 -20.03
CA VAL A 11 -6.10 -14.24 -20.36
C VAL A 11 -5.08 -15.36 -20.62
N LEU A 12 -5.08 -16.40 -19.79
CA LEU A 12 -4.21 -17.57 -19.96
C LEU A 12 -4.54 -18.40 -21.20
N ASN A 13 -5.79 -18.32 -21.70
CA ASN A 13 -6.22 -18.98 -22.93
C ASN A 13 -6.03 -18.11 -24.20
N GLY A 14 -5.37 -16.94 -24.07
CA GLY A 14 -4.98 -16.10 -25.20
C GLY A 14 -5.71 -14.76 -25.32
N ASP A 15 -6.76 -14.51 -24.53
CA ASP A 15 -7.49 -13.23 -24.51
C ASP A 15 -6.71 -12.18 -23.68
N VAL A 16 -5.46 -11.90 -24.05
CA VAL A 16 -4.50 -11.09 -23.27
C VAL A 16 -5.00 -9.69 -22.95
N ASP A 17 -5.82 -9.09 -23.82
CA ASP A 17 -6.37 -7.76 -23.64
C ASP A 17 -7.27 -7.64 -22.40
N LEU A 18 -7.84 -8.75 -21.94
CA LEU A 18 -8.66 -8.78 -20.73
C LEU A 18 -7.86 -8.50 -19.46
N PHE A 19 -6.53 -8.63 -19.48
CA PHE A 19 -5.70 -8.29 -18.34
C PHE A 19 -5.86 -6.82 -17.93
N ARG A 20 -6.19 -5.95 -18.88
CA ARG A 20 -6.52 -4.54 -18.63
C ARG A 20 -7.60 -4.37 -17.56
N ILE A 21 -8.61 -5.25 -17.51
CA ILE A 21 -9.67 -5.19 -16.51
C ILE A 21 -9.11 -5.36 -15.09
N LEU A 22 -8.12 -6.25 -14.91
CA LEU A 22 -7.44 -6.43 -13.63
C LEU A 22 -6.59 -5.20 -13.29
N VAL A 23 -5.89 -4.62 -14.27
CA VAL A 23 -5.13 -3.38 -14.08
C VAL A 23 -6.05 -2.25 -13.62
N GLU A 24 -7.15 -1.99 -14.33
CA GLU A 24 -8.13 -0.94 -14.00
C GLU A 24 -8.75 -1.12 -12.61
N ARG A 25 -8.99 -2.38 -12.20
CA ARG A 25 -9.56 -2.73 -10.89
C ARG A 25 -8.57 -2.48 -9.74
N TYR A 26 -7.31 -2.82 -9.94
CA TYR A 26 -6.33 -2.88 -8.86
C TYR A 26 -5.27 -1.77 -8.87
N GLN A 27 -5.16 -0.96 -9.93
CA GLN A 27 -4.13 0.08 -10.02
C GLN A 27 -4.21 1.10 -8.86
N ARG A 28 -5.42 1.56 -8.52
CA ARG A 28 -5.60 2.56 -7.43
C ARG A 28 -5.15 2.02 -6.07
N PRO A 29 -5.67 0.88 -5.57
CA PRO A 29 -5.23 0.33 -4.29
C PRO A 29 -3.75 -0.07 -4.28
N VAL A 30 -3.21 -0.63 -5.36
CA VAL A 30 -1.77 -0.94 -5.46
C VAL A 30 -0.92 0.32 -5.35
N LEU A 31 -1.23 1.37 -6.12
CA LEU A 31 -0.52 2.65 -6.05
C LEU A 31 -0.69 3.33 -4.69
N SER A 32 -1.88 3.26 -4.07
CA SER A 32 -2.14 3.76 -2.72
C SER A 32 -1.18 3.14 -1.70
N MET A 33 -1.06 1.81 -1.69
CA MET A 33 -0.10 1.12 -0.82
C MET A 33 1.35 1.53 -1.11
N ILE A 34 1.76 1.56 -2.39
CA ILE A 34 3.14 1.88 -2.78
C ILE A 34 3.49 3.30 -2.34
N ARG A 35 2.64 4.30 -2.59
CA ARG A 35 2.87 5.71 -2.23
C ARG A 35 3.08 5.91 -0.72
N ARG A 36 2.38 5.14 0.11
CA ARG A 36 2.57 5.19 1.58
C ARG A 36 3.83 4.49 2.07
N LEU A 37 4.46 3.68 1.22
CA LEU A 37 5.74 3.02 1.51
C LEU A 37 6.92 3.75 0.90
N ILE A 38 6.74 4.30 -0.31
CA ILE A 38 7.78 4.92 -1.13
C ILE A 38 7.41 6.39 -1.32
N TRP A 39 7.98 7.28 -0.58
CA TRP A 39 7.66 8.70 -0.53
C TRP A 39 8.17 9.52 -1.74
N ASP A 40 8.51 8.86 -2.84
CA ASP A 40 8.95 9.42 -4.11
C ASP A 40 7.91 9.06 -5.17
N SER A 41 7.19 10.07 -5.69
CA SER A 41 6.06 9.86 -6.61
C SER A 41 6.49 9.21 -7.92
N HIS A 42 7.63 9.60 -8.48
CA HIS A 42 8.15 9.02 -9.72
C HIS A 42 8.46 7.53 -9.55
N ARG A 43 9.15 7.17 -8.47
CA ARG A 43 9.43 5.77 -8.14
C ARG A 43 8.17 4.96 -7.84
N CYS A 44 7.13 5.59 -7.28
CA CYS A 44 5.85 4.91 -7.05
C CYS A 44 5.20 4.47 -8.35
N GLU A 45 5.23 5.30 -9.38
CA GLU A 45 4.66 4.99 -10.69
C GLU A 45 5.46 3.89 -11.39
N GLU A 46 6.79 3.96 -11.37
CA GLU A 46 7.66 2.90 -11.90
C GLU A 46 7.38 1.56 -11.22
N ILE A 47 7.36 1.52 -9.87
CA ILE A 47 7.08 0.30 -9.12
C ILE A 47 5.66 -0.19 -9.42
N GLY A 48 4.68 0.71 -9.53
CA GLY A 48 3.31 0.37 -9.88
C GLY A 48 3.22 -0.33 -11.25
N GLN A 49 3.93 0.18 -12.26
CA GLN A 49 4.02 -0.45 -13.57
C GLN A 49 4.71 -1.83 -13.48
N ASP A 50 5.84 -1.90 -12.78
CA ASP A 50 6.58 -3.15 -12.56
C ASP A 50 5.74 -4.23 -11.89
N VAL A 51 4.84 -3.85 -10.97
CA VAL A 51 3.90 -4.77 -10.32
C VAL A 51 3.01 -5.45 -11.34
N PHE A 52 2.38 -4.70 -12.24
CA PHE A 52 1.46 -5.27 -13.22
C PHE A 52 2.18 -6.03 -14.32
N VAL A 53 3.37 -5.59 -14.73
CA VAL A 53 4.24 -6.34 -15.65
C VAL A 53 4.63 -7.69 -15.02
N ALA A 54 5.10 -7.68 -13.78
CA ALA A 54 5.45 -8.91 -13.07
C ALA A 54 4.25 -9.82 -12.83
N ALA A 55 3.08 -9.25 -12.53
CA ALA A 55 1.83 -9.99 -12.37
C ALA A 55 1.42 -10.66 -13.69
N PHE A 56 1.48 -9.96 -14.81
CA PHE A 56 1.18 -10.53 -16.12
C PHE A 56 2.13 -11.68 -16.48
N GLN A 57 3.44 -11.45 -16.33
CA GLN A 57 4.47 -12.46 -16.62
C GLN A 57 4.34 -13.73 -15.77
N LYS A 58 3.87 -13.58 -14.52
CA LYS A 58 3.72 -14.69 -13.56
C LYS A 58 2.28 -15.19 -13.42
N LEU A 59 1.36 -14.73 -14.28
CA LEU A 59 -0.06 -15.03 -14.13
C LEU A 59 -0.37 -16.53 -14.13
N SER A 60 0.40 -17.31 -14.91
CA SER A 60 0.29 -18.78 -14.94
C SER A 60 0.66 -19.46 -13.62
N THR A 61 1.35 -18.76 -12.71
CA THR A 61 1.70 -19.28 -11.38
C THR A 61 0.66 -18.96 -10.31
N PHE A 62 -0.34 -18.15 -10.66
CA PHE A 62 -1.42 -17.83 -9.74
C PHE A 62 -2.33 -19.05 -9.53
N ASP A 63 -2.56 -19.40 -8.27
CA ASP A 63 -3.43 -20.50 -7.87
C ASP A 63 -4.63 -19.95 -7.05
N PRO A 64 -5.84 -19.95 -7.62
CA PRO A 64 -7.04 -19.45 -6.94
C PRO A 64 -7.44 -20.29 -5.72
N ALA A 65 -6.98 -21.56 -5.62
CA ALA A 65 -7.21 -22.39 -4.44
C ALA A 65 -6.38 -21.94 -3.22
N ARG A 66 -5.29 -21.22 -3.45
CA ARG A 66 -4.37 -20.77 -2.38
C ARG A 66 -4.71 -19.39 -1.85
N SER A 67 -5.11 -18.47 -2.74
CA SER A 67 -5.38 -17.09 -2.35
C SER A 67 -6.27 -16.37 -3.37
N LYS A 68 -6.86 -15.24 -2.96
CA LYS A 68 -7.47 -14.30 -3.90
C LYS A 68 -6.39 -13.65 -4.78
N PHE A 69 -6.78 -13.21 -5.98
CA PHE A 69 -5.87 -12.51 -6.88
C PHE A 69 -5.31 -11.23 -6.24
N SER A 70 -6.16 -10.47 -5.52
CA SER A 70 -5.72 -9.29 -4.76
C SER A 70 -4.57 -9.62 -3.81
N THR A 71 -4.69 -10.65 -2.98
CA THR A 71 -3.65 -11.06 -2.02
C THR A 71 -2.34 -11.43 -2.72
N TRP A 72 -2.42 -12.15 -3.83
CA TRP A 72 -1.26 -12.51 -4.65
C TRP A 72 -0.60 -11.28 -5.29
N LEU A 73 -1.40 -10.36 -5.86
CA LEU A 73 -0.93 -9.11 -6.46
C LEU A 73 -0.25 -8.20 -5.43
N PHE A 74 -0.88 -8.03 -4.26
CA PHE A 74 -0.29 -7.24 -3.17
C PHE A 74 0.99 -7.84 -2.61
N THR A 75 1.15 -9.17 -2.68
CA THR A 75 2.44 -9.82 -2.35
C THR A 75 3.54 -9.40 -3.33
N ILE A 76 3.24 -9.31 -4.63
CA ILE A 76 4.17 -8.81 -5.64
C ILE A 76 4.51 -7.34 -5.35
N ALA A 77 3.50 -6.49 -5.15
CA ALA A 77 3.66 -5.07 -4.86
C ALA A 77 4.51 -4.81 -3.61
N ARG A 78 4.23 -5.54 -2.52
CA ARG A 78 5.04 -5.49 -1.29
C ARG A 78 6.49 -5.87 -1.55
N ASN A 79 6.75 -6.94 -2.29
CA ASN A 79 8.11 -7.41 -2.53
C ASN A 79 8.92 -6.41 -3.38
N LEU A 80 8.33 -5.85 -4.43
CA LEU A 80 8.97 -4.82 -5.24
C LEU A 80 9.23 -3.55 -4.44
N SER A 81 8.27 -3.10 -3.62
CA SER A 81 8.46 -1.94 -2.73
C SER A 81 9.60 -2.16 -1.73
N ILE A 82 9.68 -3.34 -1.09
CA ILE A 82 10.77 -3.65 -0.17
C ILE A 82 12.12 -3.66 -0.89
N ASN A 83 12.19 -4.23 -2.10
CA ASN A 83 13.42 -4.25 -2.88
C ASN A 83 13.85 -2.84 -3.29
N ALA A 84 12.92 -1.97 -3.66
CA ALA A 84 13.18 -0.58 -3.95
C ALA A 84 13.72 0.19 -2.73
N LEU A 85 13.17 -0.07 -1.53
CA LEU A 85 13.66 0.52 -0.28
C LEU A 85 15.06 0.04 0.10
N LYS A 86 15.42 -1.21 -0.22
CA LYS A 86 16.77 -1.75 0.04
C LYS A 86 17.84 -1.16 -0.90
N LYS A 87 17.46 -0.81 -2.12
CA LYS A 87 18.35 -0.20 -3.12
C LYS A 87 18.63 1.29 -2.86
N LYS A 88 18.45 1.80 -1.63
CA LYS A 88 18.64 3.20 -1.29
C LYS A 88 20.02 3.72 -1.72
N THR A 89 20.03 4.52 -2.79
CA THR A 89 20.90 5.67 -2.94
C THR A 89 20.23 6.84 -2.19
N PRO A 90 20.94 7.67 -1.41
CA PRO A 90 20.34 8.83 -0.76
C PRO A 90 19.88 9.82 -1.85
N ILE A 91 18.58 10.00 -2.03
CA ILE A 91 18.03 11.07 -2.86
C ILE A 91 17.56 12.16 -1.91
N PRO A 92 17.92 13.45 -2.17
CA PRO A 92 17.41 14.58 -1.41
C PRO A 92 15.88 14.61 -1.48
N VAL A 93 15.25 14.86 -0.34
CA VAL A 93 13.79 14.97 -0.24
C VAL A 93 13.39 16.31 -0.84
N GLU A 94 13.05 16.32 -2.12
CA GLU A 94 12.29 17.41 -2.73
C GLU A 94 10.80 17.17 -2.54
N HIS A 95 10.10 18.23 -2.26
CA HIS A 95 8.73 18.36 -1.80
C HIS A 95 7.70 17.40 -2.43
N LEU A 96 6.84 16.82 -1.57
CA LEU A 96 5.61 16.12 -1.97
C LEU A 96 4.67 17.06 -2.73
N PRO A 97 4.08 16.61 -3.84
CA PRO A 97 2.91 17.26 -4.41
C PRO A 97 1.72 17.07 -3.45
N GLU A 98 1.09 18.17 -3.10
CA GLU A 98 -0.14 18.21 -2.31
C GLU A 98 -1.23 17.35 -2.95
N MET A 99 -1.79 16.41 -2.19
CA MET A 99 -3.07 15.81 -2.56
C MET A 99 -4.15 16.89 -2.33
N LEU A 100 -4.62 17.48 -3.41
CA LEU A 100 -5.76 18.40 -3.40
C LEU A 100 -7.02 17.61 -3.03
N ASP A 101 -7.48 17.80 -1.81
CA ASP A 101 -8.86 17.52 -1.41
C ASP A 101 -9.56 18.87 -1.18
N SER A 102 -10.71 19.06 -1.82
CA SER A 102 -11.44 20.32 -1.88
C SER A 102 -12.30 20.50 -0.62
N ARG A 103 -11.83 21.27 0.36
CA ARG A 103 -12.60 21.76 1.51
C ARG A 103 -12.10 23.14 1.97
N ASN A 104 -12.96 23.89 2.67
CA ASN A 104 -12.87 25.32 3.03
C ASN A 104 -11.55 25.83 3.65
N PRO A 105 -11.15 27.11 3.36
CA PRO A 105 -9.80 27.63 3.65
C PRO A 105 -9.40 27.84 5.12
N SER A 106 -10.31 27.93 6.07
CA SER A 106 -9.96 28.23 7.47
C SER A 106 -9.71 27.01 8.34
N ASP A 107 -10.31 25.86 8.02
CA ASP A 107 -10.04 24.58 8.70
C ASP A 107 -8.88 23.82 8.01
N GLU A 108 -8.55 24.21 6.78
CA GLU A 108 -7.57 23.54 5.91
C GLU A 108 -6.12 23.59 6.43
N LEU A 109 -5.71 24.65 7.14
CA LEU A 109 -4.34 24.75 7.64
C LEU A 109 -4.09 23.78 8.81
N SER A 110 -5.06 23.64 9.71
CA SER A 110 -4.97 22.71 10.84
C SER A 110 -5.01 21.25 10.38
N ASP A 111 -5.87 20.95 9.41
CA ASP A 111 -6.00 19.59 8.88
C ASP A 111 -4.78 19.20 8.03
N LYS A 112 -4.24 20.11 7.22
CA LYS A 112 -3.01 19.87 6.45
C LYS A 112 -1.79 19.59 7.33
N GLU A 113 -1.63 20.36 8.42
CA GLU A 113 -0.57 20.12 9.39
C GLU A 113 -0.74 18.77 10.09
N LEU A 114 -1.95 18.40 10.47
CA LEU A 114 -2.27 17.13 11.10
C LEU A 114 -1.99 15.95 10.16
N PHE A 115 -2.40 16.03 8.89
CA PHE A 115 -2.12 15.01 7.89
C PHE A 115 -0.62 14.88 7.62
N ALA A 116 0.11 15.99 7.48
CA ALA A 116 1.55 15.97 7.27
C ALA A 116 2.30 15.31 8.45
N GLN A 117 1.85 15.55 9.68
CA GLN A 117 2.42 14.94 10.87
C GLN A 117 2.09 13.45 10.99
N MET A 118 0.85 13.07 10.63
CA MET A 118 0.46 11.66 10.58
C MET A 118 1.31 10.89 9.55
N ASP A 119 1.54 11.49 8.38
CA ASP A 119 2.40 10.93 7.34
C ASP A 119 3.86 10.79 7.81
N GLN A 120 4.40 11.80 8.50
CA GLN A 120 5.75 11.73 9.07
C GLN A 120 5.85 10.63 10.13
N THR A 121 4.84 10.50 11.00
CA THR A 121 4.82 9.47 12.03
C THR A 121 4.68 8.08 11.41
N LEU A 122 3.83 7.94 10.39
CA LEU A 122 3.70 6.71 9.62
C LEU A 122 5.03 6.31 8.96
N LYS A 123 5.75 7.27 8.39
CA LYS A 123 7.07 7.09 7.78
C LYS A 123 8.14 6.66 8.79
N ALA A 124 8.03 7.13 10.03
CA ALA A 124 8.96 6.79 11.11
C ALA A 124 8.70 5.40 11.72
N LEU A 125 7.57 4.76 11.40
CA LEU A 125 7.29 3.41 11.88
C LEU A 125 8.29 2.40 11.32
N PRO A 126 8.70 1.39 12.13
CA PRO A 126 9.41 0.24 11.58
C PRO A 126 8.65 -0.39 10.42
N GLY A 127 9.30 -0.66 9.30
CA GLY A 127 8.66 -1.03 8.04
C GLY A 127 7.67 -2.22 8.13
N LYS A 128 7.90 -3.17 9.06
CA LYS A 128 6.95 -4.28 9.30
C LYS A 128 5.66 -3.82 9.97
N LEU A 129 5.70 -2.79 10.82
CA LEU A 129 4.52 -2.20 11.45
C LEU A 129 3.79 -1.32 10.44
N GLN A 130 4.53 -0.49 9.73
CA GLN A 130 4.01 0.41 8.70
C GLN A 130 3.22 -0.36 7.65
N ARG A 131 3.78 -1.42 7.03
CA ARG A 131 3.08 -2.22 6.02
C ARG A 131 1.82 -2.89 6.54
N ALA A 132 1.89 -3.54 7.71
CA ALA A 132 0.72 -4.17 8.30
C ALA A 132 -0.39 -3.16 8.58
N PHE A 133 -0.04 -1.97 9.04
CA PHE A 133 -0.97 -0.88 9.30
C PHE A 133 -1.59 -0.35 8.00
N ILE A 134 -0.78 -0.08 6.97
CA ILE A 134 -1.26 0.41 5.67
C ILE A 134 -2.27 -0.57 5.06
N LEU A 135 -1.94 -1.86 5.02
CA LEU A 135 -2.83 -2.88 4.47
C LEU A 135 -4.15 -3.01 5.25
N ALA A 136 -4.12 -2.79 6.57
CA ALA A 136 -5.31 -2.90 7.41
C ALA A 136 -6.20 -1.65 7.34
N GLU A 137 -5.61 -0.45 7.48
CA GLU A 137 -6.37 0.77 7.70
C GLU A 137 -6.69 1.53 6.40
N PHE A 138 -5.81 1.44 5.40
CA PHE A 138 -6.01 2.15 4.13
C PHE A 138 -6.53 1.26 3.00
N GLU A 139 -6.12 -0.02 3.00
CA GLU A 139 -6.59 -0.98 1.99
C GLU A 139 -7.69 -1.91 2.53
N GLU A 140 -8.10 -1.71 3.78
CA GLU A 140 -9.19 -2.43 4.48
C GLU A 140 -9.11 -3.96 4.34
N MET A 141 -7.88 -4.49 4.28
CA MET A 141 -7.67 -5.91 4.08
C MET A 141 -7.94 -6.73 5.33
N PRO A 142 -8.60 -7.89 5.21
CA PRO A 142 -8.70 -8.85 6.31
C PRO A 142 -7.33 -9.27 6.84
N TYR A 143 -7.20 -9.41 8.15
CA TYR A 143 -5.90 -9.72 8.80
C TYR A 143 -5.31 -11.06 8.34
N GLU A 144 -6.15 -12.01 7.96
CA GLU A 144 -5.75 -13.30 7.38
C GLU A 144 -5.04 -13.10 6.02
N GLU A 145 -5.53 -12.18 5.20
CA GLU A 145 -4.91 -11.84 3.92
C GLU A 145 -3.60 -11.08 4.13
N ILE A 146 -3.57 -10.14 5.09
CA ILE A 146 -2.33 -9.45 5.49
C ILE A 146 -1.28 -10.44 5.97
N ALA A 147 -1.69 -11.47 6.73
CA ALA A 147 -0.78 -12.52 7.19
C ALA A 147 -0.15 -13.29 6.02
N ARG A 148 -0.93 -13.58 4.97
CA ARG A 148 -0.43 -14.22 3.73
C ARG A 148 0.53 -13.29 2.98
N ILE A 149 0.16 -12.01 2.78
CA ILE A 149 0.99 -11.00 2.10
C ILE A 149 2.32 -10.82 2.84
N GLU A 150 2.29 -10.67 4.16
CA GLU A 150 3.49 -10.47 4.99
C GLU A 150 4.28 -11.76 5.29
N GLY A 151 3.75 -12.94 4.90
CA GLY A 151 4.39 -14.22 5.17
C GLY A 151 4.55 -14.48 6.66
N THR A 152 3.52 -14.20 7.48
CA THR A 152 3.59 -14.29 8.94
C THR A 152 2.29 -14.83 9.54
N ARG A 153 2.27 -15.08 10.86
CA ARG A 153 1.09 -15.59 11.55
C ARG A 153 0.08 -14.45 11.83
N LEU A 154 -1.20 -14.78 11.88
CA LEU A 154 -2.30 -13.85 12.19
C LEU A 154 -2.06 -13.08 13.49
N GLY A 155 -1.63 -13.75 14.55
CA GLY A 155 -1.30 -13.10 15.83
C GLY A 155 -0.19 -12.07 15.71
N THR A 156 0.79 -12.29 14.82
CA THR A 156 1.84 -11.33 14.52
C THR A 156 1.29 -10.09 13.81
N VAL A 157 0.36 -10.26 12.88
CA VAL A 157 -0.31 -9.14 12.19
C VAL A 157 -1.07 -8.30 13.20
N LYS A 158 -1.93 -8.92 14.03
CA LYS A 158 -2.67 -8.23 15.11
C LYS A 158 -1.73 -7.42 16.02
N SER A 159 -0.64 -8.02 16.44
CA SER A 159 0.37 -7.35 17.28
C SER A 159 1.05 -6.17 16.57
N ARG A 160 1.41 -6.33 15.27
CA ARG A 160 2.02 -5.26 14.49
C ARG A 160 1.08 -4.07 14.32
N ILE A 161 -0.17 -4.32 13.95
CA ILE A 161 -1.19 -3.27 13.77
C ILE A 161 -1.44 -2.53 15.08
N ASN A 162 -1.61 -3.26 16.18
CA ASN A 162 -1.81 -2.64 17.49
C ASN A 162 -0.63 -1.76 17.91
N ARG A 163 0.61 -2.23 17.72
CA ARG A 163 1.82 -1.43 18.02
C ARG A 163 1.93 -0.21 17.12
N ALA A 164 1.53 -0.31 15.85
CA ALA A 164 1.49 0.83 14.94
C ALA A 164 0.48 1.88 15.43
N ARG A 165 -0.75 1.46 15.75
CA ARG A 165 -1.79 2.34 16.29
C ARG A 165 -1.34 3.06 17.56
N LEU A 166 -0.73 2.33 18.52
CA LEU A 166 -0.24 2.93 19.76
C LEU A 166 0.83 4.00 19.51
N ARG A 167 1.76 3.75 18.58
CA ARG A 167 2.80 4.73 18.25
C ARG A 167 2.24 5.96 17.53
N LEU A 168 1.32 5.77 16.59
CA LEU A 168 0.65 6.87 15.91
C LEU A 168 -0.17 7.71 16.89
N HIS A 169 -0.93 7.07 17.78
CA HIS A 169 -1.73 7.75 18.79
C HIS A 169 -0.86 8.53 19.80
N ALA A 170 0.27 7.97 20.24
CA ALA A 170 1.21 8.67 21.11
C ALA A 170 1.77 9.93 20.45
N ALA A 171 2.22 9.82 19.19
CA ALA A 171 2.74 10.97 18.44
C ALA A 171 1.67 12.06 18.21
N MET A 172 0.40 11.69 18.01
CA MET A 172 -0.68 12.68 17.85
C MET A 172 -1.04 13.39 19.16
N LYS A 173 -0.99 12.68 20.31
CA LYS A 173 -1.21 13.30 21.63
C LYS A 173 -0.14 14.33 22.00
N ASP A 174 1.11 14.07 21.65
CA ASP A 174 2.22 15.02 21.90
C ASP A 174 2.02 16.33 21.15
N ILE A 175 1.29 16.30 20.03
CA ILE A 175 0.94 17.45 19.21
C ILE A 175 -0.19 18.28 19.85
N GLU A 176 -1.23 17.61 20.35
CA GLU A 176 -2.35 18.28 21.02
C GLU A 176 -1.90 18.91 22.36
N GLY A 177 -1.00 18.22 23.10
CA GLY A 177 -0.46 18.71 24.38
C GLY A 177 0.57 19.84 24.25
N GLY A 178 1.20 20.01 23.09
CA GLY A 178 2.19 21.09 22.83
C GLY A 178 1.58 22.43 22.43
N LYS A 179 0.25 22.53 22.32
CA LYS A 179 -0.48 23.78 22.00
C LYS A 179 -1.08 24.49 23.23
N SER A 180 -0.60 24.16 24.47
CA SER A 180 -1.00 24.84 25.70
C SER A 180 0.06 25.82 26.16
#